data_6324fe26362cdcc522711239981e0459
#
_entry.id   6324fe26362cdcc522711239981e0459
#
_cell.length_a   1.000
_cell.length_b   1.000
_cell.length_c   1.000
_cell.angle_alpha   90.00
_cell.angle_beta   90.00
_cell.angle_gamma   90.00
#
_symmetry.space_group_name_H-M   'P 1'
#
loop_
_entity.id
_entity.type
_entity.pdbx_description
1 polymer ?
#
loop_
_entity_poly.entity_id
_entity_poly.type
_entity_poly.pdbx_seq_one_letter_code
_entity_poly.pdbx_strand_id
1 'polypeptide(L)'
;MDKPPARERLARSAFDLFNERGYEQTTVDDIAERAGLGRATFFRHYRSKEDVIFPDHDRLLDQVRDRLRSASQDTPLAAVCDAVRLVLAHYLREGDLARRRYALTSTVPALRDREIVSVARYQKLFREYLASQQSDATELRAELMGAAVAAAHNHVLRRWLRGDSADPLREVDAALRQVMTLFSPRDPEPADGTTVVAFRTSQPLDSLLPTLQHLIETAPQ
;
A
#
# COMPACT_ATOMS: atom_id res chain seq x y z
N MET A 1 6.28 -26.07 -23.83
CA MET A 1 5.86 -24.90 -23.06
C MET A 1 4.53 -25.23 -22.40
N ASP A 2 4.49 -25.25 -21.09
CA ASP A 2 3.25 -25.53 -20.35
C ASP A 2 2.20 -24.44 -20.61
N LYS A 3 0.97 -24.86 -20.88
CA LYS A 3 -0.14 -23.94 -21.16
C LYS A 3 -0.49 -23.21 -19.87
N PRO A 4 -0.62 -21.86 -19.89
CA PRO A 4 -0.95 -21.09 -18.68
C PRO A 4 -2.19 -21.65 -17.97
N PRO A 5 -2.28 -21.52 -16.63
CA PRO A 5 -3.45 -21.97 -15.87
C PRO A 5 -4.76 -21.39 -16.42
N ALA A 6 -5.86 -22.12 -16.32
CA ALA A 6 -7.17 -21.71 -16.86
C ALA A 6 -7.58 -20.31 -16.36
N ARG A 7 -7.34 -20.01 -15.08
CA ARG A 7 -7.62 -18.69 -14.50
C ARG A 7 -6.87 -17.56 -15.20
N GLU A 8 -5.59 -17.75 -15.47
CA GLU A 8 -4.76 -16.74 -16.16
C GLU A 8 -5.18 -16.55 -17.62
N ARG A 9 -5.52 -17.65 -18.32
CA ARG A 9 -6.04 -17.59 -19.69
C ARG A 9 -7.33 -16.80 -19.77
N LEU A 10 -8.27 -17.03 -18.85
CA LEU A 10 -9.53 -16.29 -18.76
C LEU A 10 -9.28 -14.80 -18.51
N ALA A 11 -8.38 -14.46 -17.57
CA ALA A 11 -8.04 -13.08 -17.29
C ALA A 11 -7.44 -12.37 -18.51
N ARG A 12 -6.45 -12.95 -19.17
CA ARG A 12 -5.83 -12.38 -20.39
C ARG A 12 -6.87 -12.18 -21.48
N SER A 13 -7.68 -13.21 -21.77
CA SER A 13 -8.74 -13.13 -22.80
C SER A 13 -9.77 -12.05 -22.49
N ALA A 14 -10.15 -11.89 -21.20
CA ALA A 14 -11.07 -10.83 -20.78
C ALA A 14 -10.48 -9.44 -21.07
N PHE A 15 -9.24 -9.18 -20.63
CA PHE A 15 -8.61 -7.89 -20.86
C PHE A 15 -8.35 -7.61 -22.34
N ASP A 16 -8.07 -8.61 -23.18
CA ASP A 16 -7.94 -8.45 -24.63
C ASP A 16 -9.30 -8.01 -25.23
N LEU A 17 -10.39 -8.68 -24.86
CA LEU A 17 -11.73 -8.33 -25.31
C LEU A 17 -12.19 -6.96 -24.81
N PHE A 18 -11.91 -6.61 -23.54
CA PHE A 18 -12.23 -5.29 -22.99
C PHE A 18 -11.51 -4.18 -23.77
N ASN A 19 -10.28 -4.42 -24.19
CA ASN A 19 -9.51 -3.46 -24.97
C ASN A 19 -9.99 -3.37 -26.44
N GLU A 20 -10.38 -4.50 -27.05
CA GLU A 20 -10.82 -4.58 -28.46
C GLU A 20 -12.20 -3.96 -28.69
N ARG A 21 -13.16 -4.23 -27.81
CA ARG A 21 -14.58 -3.86 -28.02
C ARG A 21 -15.25 -3.20 -26.82
N GLY A 22 -14.49 -2.95 -25.75
CA GLY A 22 -14.99 -2.32 -24.54
C GLY A 22 -15.57 -3.30 -23.52
N TYR A 23 -15.63 -2.83 -22.28
CA TYR A 23 -16.09 -3.61 -21.13
C TYR A 23 -17.57 -4.03 -21.26
N GLU A 24 -18.44 -3.09 -21.62
CA GLU A 24 -19.90 -3.33 -21.67
C GLU A 24 -20.29 -4.36 -22.75
N GLN A 25 -19.61 -4.34 -23.90
CA GLN A 25 -19.91 -5.22 -25.04
C GLN A 25 -19.31 -6.63 -24.90
N THR A 26 -18.55 -6.87 -23.84
CA THR A 26 -17.90 -8.17 -23.62
C THR A 26 -18.75 -9.02 -22.68
N THR A 27 -19.06 -10.25 -23.09
CA THR A 27 -19.81 -11.24 -22.28
C THR A 27 -18.90 -12.29 -21.69
N VAL A 28 -19.41 -13.03 -20.69
CA VAL A 28 -18.72 -14.19 -20.11
C VAL A 28 -18.46 -15.28 -21.15
N ASP A 29 -19.43 -15.47 -22.07
CA ASP A 29 -19.31 -16.48 -23.12
C ASP A 29 -18.18 -16.15 -24.10
N ASP A 30 -18.06 -14.89 -24.49
CA ASP A 30 -16.93 -14.42 -25.33
C ASP A 30 -15.58 -14.64 -24.65
N ILE A 31 -15.49 -14.37 -23.35
CA ILE A 31 -14.25 -14.58 -22.58
C ILE A 31 -13.89 -16.05 -22.54
N ALA A 32 -14.86 -16.92 -22.26
CA ALA A 32 -14.64 -18.36 -22.18
C ALA A 32 -14.22 -18.92 -23.54
N GLU A 33 -14.90 -18.54 -24.61
CA GLU A 33 -14.60 -18.93 -25.99
C GLU A 33 -13.18 -18.48 -26.41
N ARG A 34 -12.84 -17.20 -26.20
CA ARG A 34 -11.51 -16.65 -26.50
C ARG A 34 -10.41 -17.36 -25.72
N ALA A 35 -10.69 -17.79 -24.48
CA ALA A 35 -9.76 -18.57 -23.67
C ALA A 35 -9.65 -20.04 -24.10
N GLY A 36 -10.50 -20.51 -25.02
CA GLY A 36 -10.61 -21.93 -25.38
C GLY A 36 -11.09 -22.77 -24.22
N LEU A 37 -12.07 -22.27 -23.45
CA LEU A 37 -12.66 -22.90 -22.28
C LEU A 37 -14.18 -22.80 -22.34
N GLY A 38 -14.88 -23.67 -21.62
CA GLY A 38 -16.33 -23.60 -21.52
C GLY A 38 -16.80 -22.62 -20.43
N ARG A 39 -18.05 -22.12 -20.57
CA ARG A 39 -18.72 -21.25 -19.61
C ARG A 39 -18.69 -21.80 -18.18
N ALA A 40 -18.89 -23.10 -17.99
CA ALA A 40 -18.80 -23.77 -16.68
C ALA A 40 -17.41 -23.64 -16.05
N THR A 41 -16.35 -23.68 -16.88
CA THR A 41 -14.98 -23.45 -16.42
C THR A 41 -14.76 -22.02 -15.98
N PHE A 42 -15.35 -21.05 -16.68
CA PHE A 42 -15.33 -19.64 -16.25
C PHE A 42 -15.92 -19.51 -14.83
N PHE A 43 -17.14 -19.98 -14.61
CA PHE A 43 -17.81 -19.85 -13.31
C PHE A 43 -17.20 -20.65 -12.16
N ARG A 44 -16.33 -21.63 -12.48
CA ARG A 44 -15.50 -22.29 -11.46
C ARG A 44 -14.38 -21.38 -10.92
N HIS A 45 -13.94 -20.40 -11.70
CA HIS A 45 -12.84 -19.49 -11.35
C HIS A 45 -13.28 -18.08 -10.97
N TYR A 46 -14.41 -17.61 -11.53
CA TYR A 46 -14.90 -16.25 -11.37
C TYR A 46 -16.42 -16.26 -11.25
N ARG A 47 -16.97 -15.40 -10.40
CA ARG A 47 -18.41 -15.29 -10.17
C ARG A 47 -19.11 -14.43 -11.25
N SER A 48 -18.38 -13.46 -11.80
CA SER A 48 -18.87 -12.53 -12.82
C SER A 48 -17.73 -12.02 -13.70
N LYS A 49 -18.01 -11.27 -14.76
CA LYS A 49 -16.98 -10.65 -15.58
C LYS A 49 -16.18 -9.58 -14.83
N GLU A 50 -16.78 -8.95 -13.84
CA GLU A 50 -16.13 -7.99 -12.94
C GLU A 50 -15.05 -8.67 -12.10
N ASP A 51 -15.31 -9.90 -11.63
CA ASP A 51 -14.34 -10.64 -10.81
C ASP A 51 -13.05 -10.97 -11.55
N VAL A 52 -13.11 -11.02 -12.90
CA VAL A 52 -11.92 -11.24 -13.73
C VAL A 52 -10.96 -10.05 -13.66
N ILE A 53 -11.50 -8.85 -13.48
CA ILE A 53 -10.73 -7.61 -13.50
C ILE A 53 -9.94 -7.45 -12.21
N PHE A 54 -10.53 -7.80 -11.08
CA PHE A 54 -9.92 -7.57 -9.78
C PHE A 54 -9.00 -8.71 -9.34
N PRO A 55 -7.89 -8.41 -8.64
CA PRO A 55 -7.10 -9.44 -7.99
C PRO A 55 -7.95 -10.17 -6.95
N ASP A 56 -7.49 -11.35 -6.57
CA ASP A 56 -8.09 -12.08 -5.44
C ASP A 56 -7.79 -11.35 -4.13
N HIS A 57 -8.57 -10.29 -3.86
CA HIS A 57 -8.41 -9.47 -2.67
C HIS A 57 -8.58 -10.25 -1.38
N ASP A 58 -9.41 -11.28 -1.37
CA ASP A 58 -9.60 -12.10 -0.17
C ASP A 58 -8.31 -12.83 0.18
N ARG A 59 -7.71 -13.50 -0.81
CA ARG A 59 -6.43 -14.19 -0.65
C ARG A 59 -5.30 -13.21 -0.25
N LEU A 60 -5.26 -12.03 -0.87
CA LEU A 60 -4.24 -11.04 -0.57
C LEU A 60 -4.42 -10.46 0.85
N LEU A 61 -5.65 -10.21 1.29
CA LEU A 61 -5.96 -9.80 2.66
C LEU A 61 -5.57 -10.88 3.68
N ASP A 62 -5.78 -12.16 3.37
CA ASP A 62 -5.34 -13.26 4.24
C ASP A 62 -3.81 -13.29 4.36
N GLN A 63 -3.07 -13.11 3.27
CA GLN A 63 -1.61 -13.00 3.32
C GLN A 63 -1.14 -11.80 4.17
N VAL A 64 -1.82 -10.65 4.06
CA VAL A 64 -1.54 -9.48 4.89
C VAL A 64 -1.82 -9.77 6.37
N ARG A 65 -2.95 -10.43 6.70
CA ARG A 65 -3.27 -10.86 8.08
C ARG A 65 -2.20 -11.78 8.65
N ASP A 66 -1.78 -12.78 7.88
CA ASP A 66 -0.77 -13.74 8.31
C ASP A 66 0.58 -13.03 8.55
N ARG A 67 0.94 -12.08 7.67
CA ARG A 67 2.15 -11.26 7.87
C ARG A 67 2.07 -10.45 9.16
N LEU A 68 0.93 -9.80 9.44
CA LEU A 68 0.73 -9.04 10.67
C LEU A 68 0.77 -9.91 11.92
N ARG A 69 0.20 -11.14 11.88
CA ARG A 69 0.25 -12.09 13.00
C ARG A 69 1.67 -12.58 13.30
N SER A 70 2.49 -12.74 12.27
CA SER A 70 3.88 -13.20 12.38
C SER A 70 4.89 -12.08 12.60
N ALA A 71 4.43 -10.84 12.72
CA ALA A 71 5.31 -9.69 12.84
C ALA A 71 6.01 -9.68 14.21
N SER A 72 7.34 -9.57 14.18
CA SER A 72 8.21 -9.37 15.35
C SER A 72 8.81 -7.97 15.35
N GLN A 73 8.06 -7.00 14.83
CA GLN A 73 8.53 -5.62 14.70
C GLN A 73 8.47 -4.87 16.01
N ASP A 74 9.41 -3.97 16.23
CA ASP A 74 9.50 -3.14 17.45
C ASP A 74 8.25 -2.24 17.63
N THR A 75 7.59 -1.89 16.52
CA THR A 75 6.36 -1.09 16.57
C THR A 75 5.26 -1.65 15.66
N PRO A 76 3.98 -1.58 16.08
CA PRO A 76 2.84 -2.02 15.28
C PRO A 76 2.75 -1.30 13.93
N LEU A 77 3.12 -0.02 13.86
CA LEU A 77 3.13 0.74 12.61
C LEU A 77 4.16 0.19 11.62
N ALA A 78 5.35 -0.22 12.08
CA ALA A 78 6.36 -0.84 11.22
C ALA A 78 5.85 -2.17 10.64
N ALA A 79 5.13 -2.98 11.43
CA ALA A 79 4.50 -4.21 10.96
C ALA A 79 3.49 -3.95 9.84
N VAL A 80 2.65 -2.90 9.96
CA VAL A 80 1.70 -2.50 8.91
C VAL A 80 2.44 -2.00 7.66
N CYS A 81 3.51 -1.24 7.82
CA CYS A 81 4.36 -0.80 6.69
C CYS A 81 4.97 -1.99 5.95
N ASP A 82 5.41 -3.02 6.66
CA ASP A 82 5.92 -4.25 6.02
C ASP A 82 4.82 -5.03 5.31
N ALA A 83 3.65 -5.14 5.93
CA ALA A 83 2.52 -5.85 5.33
C ALA A 83 2.02 -5.17 4.03
N VAL A 84 2.01 -3.85 3.97
CA VAL A 84 1.57 -3.14 2.76
C VAL A 84 2.54 -3.29 1.58
N ARG A 85 3.84 -3.56 1.84
CA ARG A 85 4.81 -3.89 0.78
C ARG A 85 4.43 -5.17 0.03
N LEU A 86 3.81 -6.16 0.69
CA LEU A 86 3.30 -7.37 0.03
C LEU A 86 2.23 -7.03 -1.00
N VAL A 87 1.37 -6.05 -0.69
CA VAL A 87 0.32 -5.58 -1.61
C VAL A 87 0.95 -4.96 -2.85
N LEU A 88 1.93 -4.06 -2.69
CA LEU A 88 2.65 -3.48 -3.82
C LEU A 88 3.35 -4.55 -4.65
N ALA A 89 4.09 -5.47 -4.00
CA ALA A 89 4.79 -6.55 -4.68
C ALA A 89 3.85 -7.47 -5.48
N HIS A 90 2.60 -7.64 -5.02
CA HIS A 90 1.57 -8.37 -5.77
C HIS A 90 1.25 -7.66 -7.09
N TYR A 91 0.96 -6.35 -7.07
CA TYR A 91 0.69 -5.57 -8.28
C TYR A 91 1.88 -5.52 -9.23
N LEU A 92 3.10 -5.40 -8.71
CA LEU A 92 4.32 -5.41 -9.53
C LEU A 92 4.51 -6.76 -10.26
N ARG A 93 4.18 -7.88 -9.63
CA ARG A 93 4.23 -9.21 -10.27
C ARG A 93 3.17 -9.39 -11.35
N GLU A 94 2.00 -8.77 -11.20
CA GLU A 94 0.97 -8.78 -12.25
C GLU A 94 1.39 -7.92 -13.47
N GLY A 95 2.26 -6.92 -13.26
CA GLY A 95 2.86 -6.13 -14.32
C GLY A 95 1.83 -5.43 -15.22
N ASP A 96 1.82 -5.78 -16.51
CA ASP A 96 0.91 -5.20 -17.50
C ASP A 96 -0.57 -5.42 -17.16
N LEU A 97 -0.93 -6.55 -16.59
CA LEU A 97 -2.32 -6.85 -16.20
C LEU A 97 -2.84 -5.83 -15.16
N ALA A 98 -2.01 -5.44 -14.20
CA ALA A 98 -2.36 -4.42 -13.22
C ALA A 98 -2.57 -3.03 -13.87
N ARG A 99 -1.74 -2.67 -14.86
CA ARG A 99 -1.89 -1.42 -15.62
C ARG A 99 -3.16 -1.41 -16.46
N ARG A 100 -3.48 -2.50 -17.15
CA ARG A 100 -4.72 -2.66 -17.93
C ARG A 100 -5.95 -2.57 -17.03
N ARG A 101 -5.89 -3.17 -15.84
CA ARG A 101 -6.94 -3.03 -14.82
C ARG A 101 -7.13 -1.57 -14.41
N TYR A 102 -6.06 -0.87 -14.12
CA TYR A 102 -6.12 0.54 -13.73
C TYR A 102 -6.74 1.42 -14.82
N ALA A 103 -6.41 1.18 -16.08
CA ALA A 103 -7.03 1.89 -17.20
C ALA A 103 -8.55 1.67 -17.24
N LEU A 104 -9.03 0.43 -17.04
CA LEU A 104 -10.46 0.11 -16.99
C LEU A 104 -11.16 0.74 -15.78
N THR A 105 -10.60 0.60 -14.57
CA THR A 105 -11.21 1.16 -13.35
C THR A 105 -11.21 2.70 -13.35
N SER A 106 -10.31 3.32 -14.12
CA SER A 106 -10.29 4.77 -14.31
C SER A 106 -11.40 5.27 -15.22
N THR A 107 -11.90 4.45 -16.14
CA THR A 107 -12.87 4.83 -17.17
C THR A 107 -14.28 4.32 -16.90
N VAL A 108 -14.44 3.16 -16.23
CA VAL A 108 -15.73 2.52 -15.95
C VAL A 108 -16.16 2.80 -14.50
N PRO A 109 -17.22 3.63 -14.25
CA PRO A 109 -17.62 4.04 -12.91
C PRO A 109 -17.90 2.88 -11.94
N ALA A 110 -18.66 1.87 -12.38
CA ALA A 110 -18.99 0.70 -11.55
C ALA A 110 -17.73 -0.08 -11.06
N LEU A 111 -16.69 -0.13 -11.89
CA LEU A 111 -15.43 -0.76 -11.52
C LEU A 111 -14.62 0.11 -10.54
N ARG A 112 -14.70 1.43 -10.69
CA ARG A 112 -14.08 2.38 -9.75
C ARG A 112 -14.66 2.27 -8.35
N ASP A 113 -15.98 2.18 -8.24
CA ASP A 113 -16.67 2.04 -6.95
C ASP A 113 -16.23 0.75 -6.24
N ARG A 114 -16.09 -0.35 -6.98
CA ARG A 114 -15.61 -1.62 -6.43
C ARG A 114 -14.14 -1.54 -5.96
N GLU A 115 -13.30 -0.80 -6.67
CA GLU A 115 -11.90 -0.55 -6.26
C GLU A 115 -11.85 0.22 -4.94
N ILE A 116 -12.67 1.27 -4.79
CA ILE A 116 -12.76 2.07 -3.55
C ILE A 116 -13.14 1.17 -2.36
N VAL A 117 -14.13 0.31 -2.51
CA VAL A 117 -14.54 -0.65 -1.47
C VAL A 117 -13.38 -1.59 -1.12
N SER A 118 -12.62 -2.05 -2.10
CA SER A 118 -11.47 -2.92 -1.86
C SER A 118 -10.37 -2.23 -1.04
N VAL A 119 -10.06 -0.96 -1.35
CA VAL A 119 -9.08 -0.16 -0.58
C VAL A 119 -9.54 0.02 0.87
N ALA A 120 -10.83 0.28 1.10
CA ALA A 120 -11.39 0.44 2.45
C ALA A 120 -11.22 -0.82 3.31
N ARG A 121 -11.23 -2.02 2.72
CA ARG A 121 -11.00 -3.30 3.43
C ARG A 121 -9.56 -3.39 3.99
N TYR A 122 -8.57 -2.91 3.27
CA TYR A 122 -7.18 -2.85 3.77
C TYR A 122 -7.03 -1.81 4.87
N GLN A 123 -7.62 -0.63 4.73
CA GLN A 123 -7.61 0.40 5.77
C GLN A 123 -8.25 -0.12 7.07
N LYS A 124 -9.40 -0.80 6.96
CA LYS A 124 -10.06 -1.44 8.09
C LYS A 124 -9.14 -2.45 8.79
N LEU A 125 -8.51 -3.34 8.02
CA LEU A 125 -7.59 -4.34 8.56
C LEU A 125 -6.41 -3.70 9.30
N PHE A 126 -5.81 -2.67 8.74
CA PHE A 126 -4.69 -1.97 9.38
C PHE A 126 -5.11 -1.26 10.67
N ARG A 127 -6.26 -0.56 10.65
CA ARG A 127 -6.82 0.07 11.84
C ARG A 127 -7.08 -0.93 12.96
N GLU A 128 -7.76 -2.05 12.66
CA GLU A 128 -8.08 -3.09 13.63
C GLU A 128 -6.82 -3.70 14.25
N TYR A 129 -5.80 -3.96 13.44
CA TYR A 129 -4.51 -4.44 13.93
C TYR A 129 -3.85 -3.41 14.85
N LEU A 130 -3.72 -2.15 14.40
CA LEU A 130 -3.08 -1.09 15.20
C LEU A 130 -3.80 -0.84 16.52
N ALA A 131 -5.14 -0.83 16.52
CA ALA A 131 -5.93 -0.68 17.72
C ALA A 131 -5.75 -1.84 18.71
N SER A 132 -5.56 -3.07 18.19
CA SER A 132 -5.37 -4.26 19.04
C SER A 132 -4.00 -4.34 19.70
N GLN A 133 -3.01 -3.62 19.19
CA GLN A 133 -1.61 -3.69 19.68
C GLN A 133 -1.23 -2.55 20.64
N GLN A 134 -2.07 -1.55 20.80
CA GLN A 134 -1.76 -0.37 21.62
C GLN A 134 -2.88 -0.13 22.63
N SER A 135 -2.60 -0.33 23.92
CA SER A 135 -3.55 -0.06 25.02
C SER A 135 -3.87 1.43 25.19
N ASP A 136 -2.94 2.33 24.84
CA ASP A 136 -3.05 3.77 25.06
C ASP A 136 -3.32 4.59 23.76
N ALA A 137 -3.37 3.93 22.60
CA ALA A 137 -3.71 4.62 21.36
C ALA A 137 -5.21 4.86 21.28
N THR A 138 -5.59 6.11 21.10
CA THR A 138 -6.97 6.45 20.79
C THR A 138 -7.36 5.76 19.45
N GLU A 139 -8.61 5.34 19.33
CA GLU A 139 -9.15 4.76 18.08
C GLU A 139 -8.85 5.63 16.86
N LEU A 140 -8.95 6.96 17.02
CA LEU A 140 -8.59 7.95 16.00
C LEU A 140 -7.12 7.83 15.56
N ARG A 141 -6.17 7.61 16.49
CA ARG A 141 -4.75 7.47 16.14
C ARG A 141 -4.51 6.24 15.28
N ALA A 142 -5.12 5.10 15.61
CA ALA A 142 -5.04 3.88 14.82
C ALA A 142 -5.65 4.07 13.43
N GLU A 143 -6.77 4.78 13.32
CA GLU A 143 -7.40 5.11 12.04
C GLU A 143 -6.51 6.01 11.18
N LEU A 144 -5.95 7.08 11.76
CA LEU A 144 -5.04 7.99 11.06
C LEU A 144 -3.77 7.27 10.57
N MET A 145 -3.18 6.39 11.38
CA MET A 145 -2.02 5.58 10.98
C MET A 145 -2.35 4.66 9.82
N GLY A 146 -3.45 3.91 9.91
CA GLY A 146 -3.89 3.00 8.85
C GLY A 146 -4.21 3.73 7.54
N ALA A 147 -4.87 4.88 7.62
CA ALA A 147 -5.17 5.73 6.49
C ALA A 147 -3.90 6.31 5.84
N ALA A 148 -2.93 6.77 6.64
CA ALA A 148 -1.66 7.31 6.15
C ALA A 148 -0.83 6.26 5.41
N VAL A 149 -0.73 5.02 5.95
CA VAL A 149 -0.04 3.90 5.26
C VAL A 149 -0.73 3.56 3.95
N ALA A 150 -2.06 3.44 3.93
CA ALA A 150 -2.81 3.17 2.71
C ALA A 150 -2.66 4.30 1.67
N ALA A 151 -2.66 5.56 2.10
CA ALA A 151 -2.46 6.72 1.23
C ALA A 151 -1.05 6.72 0.61
N ALA A 152 0.00 6.47 1.40
CA ALA A 152 1.37 6.36 0.92
C ALA A 152 1.54 5.25 -0.12
N HIS A 153 1.03 4.05 0.16
CA HIS A 153 1.02 2.94 -0.78
C HIS A 153 0.28 3.28 -2.07
N ASN A 154 -0.95 3.79 -1.98
CA ASN A 154 -1.79 4.10 -3.14
C ASN A 154 -1.21 5.23 -3.98
N HIS A 155 -0.48 6.17 -3.38
CA HIS A 155 0.24 7.21 -4.12
C HIS A 155 1.29 6.59 -5.03
N VAL A 156 2.16 5.75 -4.49
CA VAL A 156 3.23 5.08 -5.25
C VAL A 156 2.68 4.11 -6.28
N LEU A 157 1.69 3.28 -5.89
CA LEU A 157 1.04 2.34 -6.79
C LEU A 157 0.46 3.04 -8.02
N ARG A 158 -0.29 4.14 -7.82
CA ARG A 158 -0.88 4.91 -8.94
C ARG A 158 0.17 5.54 -9.83
N ARG A 159 1.28 6.04 -9.29
CA ARG A 159 2.41 6.54 -10.10
C ARG A 159 2.97 5.43 -10.98
N TRP A 160 3.25 4.26 -10.41
CA TRP A 160 3.75 3.12 -11.16
C TRP A 160 2.76 2.63 -12.23
N LEU A 161 1.46 2.56 -11.92
CA LEU A 161 0.42 2.17 -12.87
C LEU A 161 0.32 3.11 -14.07
N ARG A 162 0.59 4.40 -13.88
CA ARG A 162 0.66 5.40 -14.95
C ARG A 162 1.98 5.43 -15.71
N GLY A 163 3.00 4.72 -15.23
CA GLY A 163 4.33 4.74 -15.82
C GLY A 163 5.25 5.86 -15.28
N ASP A 164 4.83 6.59 -14.25
CA ASP A 164 5.54 7.72 -13.65
C ASP A 164 6.56 7.31 -12.56
N SER A 165 6.78 6.02 -12.36
CA SER A 165 7.69 5.47 -11.35
C SER A 165 8.55 4.37 -11.98
N ALA A 166 9.88 4.55 -11.89
CA ALA A 166 10.87 3.58 -12.36
C ALA A 166 11.26 2.58 -11.26
N ASP A 167 11.18 2.98 -9.98
CA ASP A 167 11.54 2.15 -8.82
C ASP A 167 10.46 2.29 -7.71
N PRO A 168 9.30 1.66 -7.89
CA PRO A 168 8.19 1.77 -6.95
C PRO A 168 8.49 1.18 -5.57
N LEU A 169 9.41 0.21 -5.45
CA LEU A 169 9.80 -0.35 -4.15
C LEU A 169 10.57 0.68 -3.33
N ARG A 170 11.52 1.37 -3.93
CA ARG A 170 12.27 2.44 -3.26
C ARG A 170 11.37 3.63 -2.92
N GLU A 171 10.45 3.98 -3.83
CA GLU A 171 9.49 5.08 -3.60
C GLU A 171 8.55 4.76 -2.43
N VAL A 172 8.01 3.53 -2.34
CA VAL A 172 7.13 3.16 -1.23
C VAL A 172 7.88 3.14 0.10
N ASP A 173 9.15 2.68 0.12
CA ASP A 173 9.97 2.74 1.32
C ASP A 173 10.20 4.17 1.80
N ALA A 174 10.43 5.10 0.88
CA ALA A 174 10.58 6.50 1.22
C ALA A 174 9.27 7.10 1.77
N ALA A 175 8.14 6.80 1.15
CA ALA A 175 6.83 7.26 1.58
C ALA A 175 6.44 6.69 2.95
N LEU A 176 6.70 5.39 3.20
CA LEU A 176 6.41 4.75 4.48
C LEU A 176 7.31 5.29 5.62
N ARG A 177 8.58 5.63 5.33
CA ARG A 177 9.43 6.31 6.32
C ARG A 177 8.86 7.66 6.72
N GLN A 178 8.30 8.45 5.79
CA GLN A 178 7.62 9.69 6.14
C GLN A 178 6.43 9.44 7.06
N VAL A 179 5.61 8.42 6.76
CA VAL A 179 4.50 8.04 7.65
C VAL A 179 5.02 7.67 9.04
N MET A 180 6.07 6.87 9.15
CA MET A 180 6.66 6.50 10.44
C MET A 180 7.13 7.73 11.22
N THR A 181 7.78 8.68 10.57
CA THR A 181 8.23 9.94 11.19
C THR A 181 7.05 10.77 11.71
N LEU A 182 5.93 10.85 10.98
CA LEU A 182 4.73 11.58 11.42
C LEU A 182 4.13 11.04 12.72
N PHE A 183 4.27 9.75 12.96
CA PHE A 183 3.69 9.07 14.12
C PHE A 183 4.74 8.64 15.18
N SER A 184 6.00 8.98 14.96
CA SER A 184 7.03 8.80 16.00
C SER A 184 6.63 9.59 17.26
N PRO A 185 6.92 9.06 18.46
CA PRO A 185 6.81 9.86 19.66
C PRO A 185 7.62 11.15 19.45
N ARG A 186 7.01 12.30 19.66
CA ARG A 186 7.80 13.52 19.88
C ARG A 186 8.54 13.30 21.18
N ASP A 187 9.84 13.55 21.19
CA ASP A 187 10.53 13.71 22.45
C ASP A 187 9.69 14.68 23.30
N PRO A 188 9.33 14.34 24.53
CA PRO A 188 8.62 15.28 25.37
C PRO A 188 9.45 16.56 25.39
N GLU A 189 8.84 17.69 25.08
CA GLU A 189 9.48 18.96 25.38
C GLU A 189 9.93 18.89 26.85
N PRO A 190 11.20 19.14 27.15
CA PRO A 190 11.68 19.04 28.50
C PRO A 190 10.86 19.97 29.38
N ALA A 191 10.07 19.40 30.28
CA ALA A 191 9.18 20.11 31.19
C ALA A 191 9.94 21.06 32.14
N ASP A 192 11.26 20.94 32.22
CA ASP A 192 12.17 21.75 33.00
C ASP A 192 13.38 22.13 32.17
N GLY A 193 13.30 23.20 31.41
CA GLY A 193 14.39 24.04 30.92
C GLY A 193 15.76 23.42 30.51
N THR A 194 15.88 22.10 30.39
CA THR A 194 17.11 21.42 29.99
C THR A 194 17.12 21.23 28.48
N THR A 195 17.87 22.07 27.78
CA THR A 195 18.11 21.93 26.34
C THR A 195 19.31 21.01 26.13
N VAL A 196 19.10 19.83 25.49
CA VAL A 196 20.18 18.96 25.05
C VAL A 196 20.51 19.28 23.59
N VAL A 197 21.69 19.85 23.37
CA VAL A 197 22.19 20.12 22.02
C VAL A 197 23.16 19.01 21.62
N ALA A 198 22.83 18.19 20.65
CA ALA A 198 23.71 17.19 20.06
C ALA A 198 24.19 17.64 18.67
N PHE A 199 25.49 17.67 18.48
CA PHE A 199 26.10 18.01 17.18
C PHE A 199 27.30 17.12 16.90
N ARG A 200 27.59 16.94 15.59
CA ARG A 200 28.84 16.30 15.16
C ARG A 200 29.79 17.37 14.67
N THR A 201 31.01 17.32 15.17
CA THR A 201 32.09 18.24 14.78
C THR A 201 33.39 17.49 14.50
N SER A 202 34.16 17.98 13.56
CA SER A 202 35.56 17.58 13.35
C SER A 202 36.54 18.53 14.05
N GLN A 203 36.07 19.60 14.72
CA GLN A 203 36.88 20.55 15.45
C GLN A 203 37.01 20.15 16.93
N PRO A 204 38.10 20.52 17.62
CA PRO A 204 38.25 20.30 19.04
C PRO A 204 37.13 20.96 19.86
N LEU A 205 36.61 20.25 20.85
CA LEU A 205 35.48 20.70 21.67
C LEU A 205 35.72 22.06 22.32
N ASP A 206 36.94 22.31 22.78
CA ASP A 206 37.36 23.56 23.44
C ASP A 206 37.20 24.81 22.54
N SER A 207 37.28 24.64 21.24
CA SER A 207 37.07 25.75 20.28
C SER A 207 35.59 26.11 20.09
N LEU A 208 34.66 25.24 20.49
CA LEU A 208 33.22 25.41 20.34
C LEU A 208 32.54 25.88 21.63
N LEU A 209 33.18 25.69 22.79
CA LEU A 209 32.61 26.03 24.08
C LEU A 209 32.13 27.49 24.18
N PRO A 210 32.87 28.51 23.69
CA PRO A 210 32.39 29.90 23.75
C PRO A 210 31.13 30.14 22.92
N THR A 211 31.05 29.50 21.75
CA THR A 211 29.87 29.62 20.87
C THR A 211 28.64 28.94 21.45
N LEU A 212 28.83 27.79 22.11
CA LEU A 212 27.75 27.08 22.79
C LEU A 212 27.25 27.84 24.01
N GLN A 213 28.14 28.45 24.81
CA GLN A 213 27.78 29.31 25.94
C GLN A 213 26.96 30.50 25.48
N HIS A 214 27.37 31.17 24.41
CA HIS A 214 26.63 32.32 23.85
C HIS A 214 25.23 31.92 23.32
N LEU A 215 25.09 30.75 22.70
CA LEU A 215 23.79 30.21 22.25
C LEU A 215 22.86 29.89 23.40
N ILE A 216 23.36 29.40 24.53
CA ILE A 216 22.55 29.09 25.73
C ILE A 216 22.10 30.39 26.41
N GLU A 217 22.95 31.41 26.46
CA GLU A 217 22.64 32.72 27.07
C GLU A 217 21.67 33.57 26.23
N THR A 218 21.61 33.34 24.92
CA THR A 218 20.75 34.10 23.98
C THR A 218 19.46 33.37 23.58
N ALA A 219 19.22 32.14 24.07
CA ALA A 219 17.98 31.41 23.82
C ALA A 219 16.80 32.17 24.48
N PRO A 220 15.73 32.50 23.75
CA PRO A 220 14.53 33.12 24.33
C PRO A 220 13.90 32.14 25.35
N GLN A 221 13.61 32.69 26.55
CA GLN A 221 12.86 31.99 27.62
C GLN A 221 11.42 31.76 27.20
#